data_195f03846ec96c8c560f575d51fde075
#
_entry.id   195f03846ec96c8c560f575d51fde075
#
_cell.length_a   1.000
_cell.length_b   1.000
_cell.length_c   1.000
_cell.angle_alpha   90.00
_cell.angle_beta   90.00
_cell.angle_gamma   90.00
#
_symmetry.space_group_name_H-M   'P 1'
#
loop_
_entity.id
_entity.type
_entity.pdbx_description
1 polymer ?
#
loop_
_entity_poly.entity_id
_entity_poly.type
_entity_poly.pdbx_seq_one_letter_code
_entity_poly.pdbx_strand_id
1 'polypeptide(L)'
;MSRVQNTIDIKEDNVVEAVDQEQNQVDSTKLKAVIRAFVANIGIAFVKLVCFIFSHSSAMLAEAIHSGVDSFNSICLMVGIKRGSRPADSEHPFGYGLEANIWAMFASLLMLVGTFVAIYHGFDKLINAKDISDLL
;
A
#
# COMPACT_ATOMS: atom_id res chain seq x y z
N MET A 1 -1.96 29.89 -43.06
CA MET A 1 -2.21 29.87 -41.60
C MET A 1 -2.88 28.57 -41.15
N SER A 2 -3.91 28.05 -41.82
CA SER A 2 -4.65 26.84 -41.45
C SER A 2 -3.80 25.53 -41.41
N ARG A 3 -2.82 25.36 -42.28
CA ARG A 3 -1.96 24.17 -42.33
C ARG A 3 -1.02 24.06 -41.12
N VAL A 4 -0.49 25.17 -40.66
CA VAL A 4 0.42 25.21 -39.51
C VAL A 4 -0.36 24.88 -38.23
N GLN A 5 -1.55 25.45 -38.10
CA GLN A 5 -2.44 25.19 -36.96
C GLN A 5 -2.79 23.68 -36.89
N ASN A 6 -3.21 23.10 -38.00
CA ASN A 6 -3.56 21.68 -38.06
C ASN A 6 -2.37 20.75 -37.73
N THR A 7 -1.15 21.16 -38.05
CA THR A 7 0.07 20.39 -37.71
C THR A 7 0.42 20.52 -36.23
N ILE A 8 0.14 21.65 -35.60
CA ILE A 8 0.34 21.86 -34.17
C ILE A 8 -0.68 21.05 -33.40
N ASP A 9 -1.97 21.11 -33.77
CA ASP A 9 -3.05 20.36 -33.10
C ASP A 9 -2.80 18.84 -33.15
N ILE A 10 -2.39 18.30 -34.32
CA ILE A 10 -2.04 16.87 -34.45
C ILE A 10 -0.82 16.49 -33.57
N LYS A 11 0.15 17.38 -33.42
CA LYS A 11 1.28 17.12 -32.54
C LYS A 11 0.90 17.15 -31.07
N GLU A 12 0.05 18.07 -30.65
CA GLU A 12 -0.45 18.14 -29.29
C GLU A 12 -1.28 16.90 -28.94
N ASP A 13 -2.19 16.47 -29.82
CA ASP A 13 -2.99 15.27 -29.63
C ASP A 13 -2.11 14.01 -29.49
N ASN A 14 -1.09 13.87 -30.35
CA ASN A 14 -0.17 12.73 -30.28
C ASN A 14 0.68 12.73 -28.98
N VAL A 15 1.07 13.90 -28.48
CA VAL A 15 1.83 14.03 -27.23
C VAL A 15 0.93 13.70 -26.04
N VAL A 16 -0.30 14.18 -26.03
CA VAL A 16 -1.28 13.88 -24.97
C VAL A 16 -1.57 12.37 -24.92
N GLU A 17 -1.82 11.76 -26.08
CA GLU A 17 -2.05 10.32 -26.16
C GLU A 17 -0.85 9.49 -25.70
N ALA A 18 0.37 9.90 -26.06
CA ALA A 18 1.59 9.24 -25.61
C ALA A 18 1.80 9.36 -24.10
N VAL A 19 1.53 10.51 -23.51
CA VAL A 19 1.61 10.75 -22.07
C VAL A 19 0.57 9.90 -21.32
N ASP A 20 -0.67 9.83 -21.82
CA ASP A 20 -1.73 9.03 -21.22
C ASP A 20 -1.42 7.52 -21.28
N GLN A 21 -0.84 7.05 -22.37
CA GLN A 21 -0.40 5.65 -22.50
C GLN A 21 0.74 5.32 -21.53
N GLU A 22 1.72 6.20 -21.39
CA GLU A 22 2.83 6.04 -20.46
C GLU A 22 2.32 6.03 -19.01
N GLN A 23 1.43 6.95 -18.66
CA GLN A 23 0.80 7.01 -17.34
C GLN A 23 0.04 5.73 -17.00
N ASN A 24 -0.79 5.25 -17.92
CA ASN A 24 -1.54 4.00 -17.76
C ASN A 24 -0.61 2.78 -17.61
N GLN A 25 0.49 2.75 -18.31
CA GLN A 25 1.49 1.68 -18.20
C GLN A 25 2.21 1.72 -16.85
N VAL A 26 2.57 2.90 -16.37
CA VAL A 26 3.19 3.10 -15.05
C VAL A 26 2.23 2.67 -13.95
N ASP A 27 0.97 3.06 -14.02
CA ASP A 27 -0.04 2.72 -13.00
C ASP A 27 -0.36 1.22 -13.00
N SER A 28 -0.42 0.59 -14.17
CA SER A 28 -0.60 -0.87 -14.27
C SER A 28 0.58 -1.64 -13.68
N THR A 29 1.79 -1.12 -13.84
CA THR A 29 3.01 -1.71 -13.27
C THR A 29 3.05 -1.57 -11.75
N LYS A 30 2.70 -0.39 -11.23
CA LYS A 30 2.55 -0.15 -9.79
C LYS A 30 1.51 -1.07 -9.17
N LEU A 31 0.34 -1.19 -9.81
CA LEU A 31 -0.74 -2.05 -9.33
C LEU A 31 -0.30 -3.51 -9.25
N LYS A 32 0.38 -4.03 -10.29
CA LYS A 32 0.93 -5.39 -10.28
C LYS A 32 1.95 -5.61 -9.15
N ALA A 33 2.81 -4.63 -8.88
CA ALA A 33 3.78 -4.71 -7.79
C ALA A 33 3.08 -4.77 -6.42
N VAL A 34 2.06 -3.93 -6.20
CA VAL A 34 1.28 -3.92 -4.95
C VAL A 34 0.49 -5.21 -4.76
N ILE A 35 -0.10 -5.76 -5.83
CA ILE A 35 -0.80 -7.05 -5.78
C ILE A 35 0.17 -8.18 -5.39
N ARG A 36 1.37 -8.21 -5.94
CA ARG A 36 2.39 -9.21 -5.57
C ARG A 36 2.80 -9.10 -4.10
N ALA A 37 3.01 -7.87 -3.63
CA ALA A 37 3.31 -7.61 -2.22
C ALA A 37 2.16 -8.06 -1.31
N PHE A 38 0.91 -7.77 -1.68
CA PHE A 38 -0.27 -8.21 -0.96
C PHE A 38 -0.36 -9.73 -0.83
N VAL A 39 -0.21 -10.45 -1.95
CA VAL A 39 -0.25 -11.92 -1.95
C VAL A 39 0.89 -12.52 -1.11
N ALA A 40 2.10 -11.94 -1.21
CA ALA A 40 3.23 -12.37 -0.39
C ALA A 40 2.97 -12.15 1.10
N ASN A 41 2.46 -10.98 1.48
CA ASN A 41 2.17 -10.64 2.88
C ASN A 41 1.07 -11.53 3.48
N ILE A 42 0.02 -11.83 2.72
CA ILE A 42 -1.00 -12.80 3.15
C ILE A 42 -0.40 -14.19 3.34
N GLY A 43 0.44 -14.66 2.42
CA GLY A 43 1.12 -15.95 2.55
C GLY A 43 2.00 -16.02 3.80
N ILE A 44 2.78 -14.97 4.05
CA ILE A 44 3.64 -14.86 5.25
C ILE A 44 2.79 -14.81 6.52
N ALA A 45 1.72 -14.01 6.54
CA ALA A 45 0.79 -13.92 7.68
C ALA A 45 0.18 -15.29 8.01
N PHE A 46 -0.22 -16.03 6.99
CA PHE A 46 -0.78 -17.38 7.14
C PHE A 46 0.24 -18.35 7.74
N VAL A 47 1.47 -18.39 7.22
CA VAL A 47 2.55 -19.24 7.76
C VAL A 47 2.84 -18.89 9.22
N LYS A 48 2.94 -17.59 9.56
CA LYS A 48 3.17 -17.13 10.93
C LYS A 48 2.03 -17.53 11.87
N LEU A 49 0.78 -17.45 11.38
CA LEU A 49 -0.38 -17.87 12.15
C LEU A 49 -0.37 -19.37 12.42
N VAL A 50 0.01 -20.19 11.45
CA VAL A 50 0.18 -21.63 11.62
C VAL A 50 1.31 -21.91 12.64
N CYS A 51 2.45 -21.24 12.51
CA CYS A 51 3.55 -21.37 13.47
C CYS A 51 3.12 -20.95 14.89
N PHE A 52 2.30 -19.92 15.03
CA PHE A 52 1.73 -19.53 16.33
C PHE A 52 0.87 -20.63 16.93
N ILE A 53 0.00 -21.30 16.15
CA ILE A 53 -0.86 -22.39 16.64
C ILE A 53 -0.03 -23.55 17.20
N PHE A 54 1.11 -23.87 16.58
CA PHE A 54 1.99 -24.96 17.04
C PHE A 54 2.92 -24.55 18.18
N SER A 55 3.44 -23.32 18.17
CA SER A 55 4.44 -22.85 19.13
C SER A 55 3.85 -22.15 20.36
N HIS A 56 2.60 -21.71 20.28
CA HIS A 56 1.94 -20.84 21.27
C HIS A 56 2.76 -19.57 21.60
N SER A 57 3.69 -19.17 20.73
CA SER A 57 4.56 -18.04 20.94
C SER A 57 3.84 -16.72 20.68
N SER A 58 3.75 -15.87 21.71
CA SER A 58 3.16 -14.52 21.58
C SER A 58 3.92 -13.63 20.57
N ALA A 59 5.21 -13.90 20.34
CA ALA A 59 5.98 -13.21 19.30
C ALA A 59 5.46 -13.54 17.90
N MET A 60 5.17 -14.83 17.63
CA MET A 60 4.60 -15.25 16.34
C MET A 60 3.21 -14.65 16.09
N LEU A 61 2.41 -14.50 17.13
CA LEU A 61 1.11 -13.83 17.03
C LEU A 61 1.28 -12.35 16.69
N ALA A 62 2.17 -11.64 17.38
CA ALA A 62 2.45 -10.22 17.10
C ALA A 62 2.94 -10.01 15.67
N GLU A 63 3.80 -10.89 15.16
CA GLU A 63 4.27 -10.85 13.79
C GLU A 63 3.20 -11.19 12.75
N ALA A 64 2.27 -12.12 13.06
CA ALA A 64 1.13 -12.42 12.21
C ALA A 64 0.17 -11.22 12.10
N ILE A 65 -0.09 -10.54 13.22
CA ILE A 65 -0.89 -9.30 13.25
C ILE A 65 -0.22 -8.22 12.41
N HIS A 66 1.09 -8.03 12.56
CA HIS A 66 1.85 -7.04 11.77
C HIS A 66 1.75 -7.33 10.26
N SER A 67 1.92 -8.58 9.85
CA SER A 67 1.75 -8.98 8.45
C SER A 67 0.30 -8.80 7.94
N GLY A 68 -0.69 -8.91 8.83
CA GLY A 68 -2.09 -8.58 8.54
C GLY A 68 -2.27 -7.08 8.26
N VAL A 69 -1.65 -6.22 9.08
CA VAL A 69 -1.65 -4.75 8.87
C VAL A 69 -0.98 -4.38 7.55
N ASP A 70 0.14 -5.02 7.19
CA ASP A 70 0.83 -4.82 5.92
C ASP A 70 -0.05 -5.22 4.72
N SER A 71 -0.83 -6.30 4.87
CA SER A 71 -1.79 -6.71 3.87
C SER A 71 -2.90 -5.67 3.69
N PHE A 72 -3.41 -5.12 4.78
CA PHE A 72 -4.42 -4.06 4.73
C PHE A 72 -3.86 -2.76 4.12
N ASN A 73 -2.62 -2.40 4.46
CA ASN A 73 -1.89 -1.31 3.82
C ASN A 73 -1.83 -1.47 2.30
N SER A 74 -1.52 -2.68 1.83
CA SER A 74 -1.50 -3.01 0.39
C SER A 74 -2.87 -2.82 -0.27
N ILE A 75 -3.98 -3.12 0.43
CA ILE A 75 -5.34 -2.87 -0.06
C ILE A 75 -5.58 -1.36 -0.23
N CYS A 76 -5.21 -0.55 0.76
CA CYS A 76 -5.34 0.90 0.68
C CYS A 76 -4.58 1.48 -0.51
N LEU A 77 -3.35 1.02 -0.74
CA LEU A 77 -2.55 1.42 -1.91
C LEU A 77 -3.18 0.99 -3.23
N MET A 78 -3.73 -0.25 -3.31
CA MET A 78 -4.45 -0.71 -4.51
C MET A 78 -5.65 0.18 -4.83
N VAL A 79 -6.45 0.52 -3.81
CA VAL A 79 -7.61 1.41 -3.98
C VAL A 79 -7.15 2.79 -4.42
N GLY A 80 -6.08 3.32 -3.82
CA GLY A 80 -5.49 4.62 -4.16
C GLY A 80 -5.04 4.68 -5.62
N ILE A 81 -4.28 3.69 -6.08
CA ILE A 81 -3.83 3.62 -7.48
C ILE A 81 -5.04 3.53 -8.42
N LYS A 82 -5.98 2.61 -8.15
CA LYS A 82 -7.13 2.40 -9.02
C LYS A 82 -8.06 3.61 -9.10
N ARG A 83 -8.22 4.36 -8.01
CA ARG A 83 -9.04 5.58 -8.01
C ARG A 83 -8.29 6.75 -8.61
N GLY A 84 -7.01 6.91 -8.30
CA GLY A 84 -6.18 7.99 -8.81
C GLY A 84 -5.92 7.94 -10.32
N SER A 85 -6.00 6.74 -10.92
CA SER A 85 -5.85 6.54 -12.38
C SER A 85 -7.13 6.85 -13.18
N ARG A 86 -8.19 7.36 -12.55
CA ARG A 86 -9.38 7.77 -13.29
C ARG A 86 -9.14 9.08 -14.04
N PRO A 87 -9.61 9.18 -15.29
CA PRO A 87 -9.51 10.41 -16.07
C PRO A 87 -10.31 11.54 -15.41
N ALA A 88 -9.97 12.77 -15.73
CA ALA A 88 -10.70 13.94 -15.32
C ALA A 88 -12.15 13.91 -15.85
N ASP A 89 -13.08 14.39 -15.04
CA ASP A 89 -14.49 14.55 -15.38
C ASP A 89 -15.01 15.94 -15.00
N SER A 90 -16.30 16.20 -15.21
CA SER A 90 -16.91 17.51 -14.93
C SER A 90 -16.90 17.88 -13.43
N GLU A 91 -16.84 16.90 -12.53
CA GLU A 91 -16.76 17.10 -11.08
C GLU A 91 -15.32 17.22 -10.61
N HIS A 92 -14.38 16.59 -11.31
CA HIS A 92 -12.95 16.58 -11.01
C HIS A 92 -12.14 17.00 -12.24
N PRO A 93 -12.08 18.30 -12.56
CA PRO A 93 -11.40 18.81 -13.75
C PRO A 93 -9.89 18.53 -13.78
N PHE A 94 -9.27 18.33 -12.60
CA PHE A 94 -7.86 17.99 -12.44
C PHE A 94 -7.60 16.49 -12.24
N GLY A 95 -8.63 15.64 -12.47
CA GLY A 95 -8.55 14.20 -12.23
C GLY A 95 -8.57 13.81 -10.76
N TYR A 96 -8.35 12.52 -10.49
CA TYR A 96 -8.49 11.90 -9.17
C TYR A 96 -7.14 11.68 -8.43
N GLY A 97 -6.07 12.35 -8.86
CA GLY A 97 -4.74 12.20 -8.26
C GLY A 97 -4.69 12.52 -6.76
N LEU A 98 -5.52 13.44 -6.28
CA LEU A 98 -5.65 13.77 -4.85
C LEU A 98 -6.23 12.60 -4.04
N GLU A 99 -7.16 11.82 -4.61
CA GLU A 99 -7.69 10.61 -3.95
C GLU A 99 -6.60 9.57 -3.72
N ALA A 100 -5.70 9.37 -4.70
CA ALA A 100 -4.56 8.48 -4.53
C ALA A 100 -3.67 8.89 -3.35
N ASN A 101 -3.41 10.19 -3.20
CA ASN A 101 -2.62 10.72 -2.09
C ASN A 101 -3.31 10.53 -0.73
N ILE A 102 -4.63 10.70 -0.66
CA ILE A 102 -5.41 10.47 0.56
C ILE A 102 -5.30 8.98 0.98
N TRP A 103 -5.46 8.06 0.04
CA TRP A 103 -5.33 6.63 0.32
C TRP A 103 -3.90 6.24 0.73
N ALA A 104 -2.88 6.84 0.12
CA ALA A 104 -1.48 6.64 0.51
C ALA A 104 -1.19 7.19 1.91
N MET A 105 -1.76 8.33 2.27
CA MET A 105 -1.67 8.88 3.61
C MET A 105 -2.35 7.98 4.65
N PHE A 106 -3.52 7.44 4.34
CA PHE A 106 -4.22 6.46 5.18
C PHE A 106 -3.37 5.20 5.39
N ALA A 107 -2.78 4.68 4.33
CA ALA A 107 -1.88 3.54 4.35
C ALA A 107 -0.68 3.80 5.28
N SER A 108 -0.04 4.98 5.16
CA SER A 108 1.09 5.38 6.00
C SER A 108 0.73 5.51 7.48
N LEU A 109 -0.47 6.04 7.77
CA LEU A 109 -0.97 6.17 9.14
C LEU A 109 -1.21 4.80 9.79
N LEU A 110 -1.76 3.85 9.05
CA LEU A 110 -1.96 2.47 9.51
C LEU A 110 -0.62 1.78 9.82
N MET A 111 0.39 1.96 8.96
CA MET A 111 1.75 1.45 9.21
C MET A 111 2.33 2.05 10.49
N LEU A 112 2.16 3.36 10.69
CA LEU A 112 2.64 4.04 11.90
C LEU A 112 1.99 3.46 13.15
N VAL A 113 0.67 3.32 13.17
CA VAL A 113 -0.08 2.74 14.29
C VAL A 113 0.36 1.29 14.54
N GLY A 114 0.49 0.46 13.48
CA GLY A 114 0.98 -0.91 13.59
C GLY A 114 2.37 -1.00 14.20
N THR A 115 3.27 -0.08 13.82
CA THR A 115 4.62 -0.01 14.37
C THR A 115 4.61 0.36 15.87
N PHE A 116 3.80 1.32 16.29
CA PHE A 116 3.66 1.67 17.70
C PHE A 116 3.13 0.51 18.53
N VAL A 117 2.13 -0.21 18.04
CA VAL A 117 1.57 -1.40 18.71
C VAL A 117 2.64 -2.49 18.83
N ALA A 118 3.43 -2.73 17.79
CA ALA A 118 4.51 -3.73 17.82
C ALA A 118 5.60 -3.36 18.84
N ILE A 119 6.01 -2.07 18.89
CA ILE A 119 6.99 -1.57 19.88
C ILE A 119 6.44 -1.74 21.29
N TYR A 120 5.18 -1.35 21.53
CA TYR A 120 4.56 -1.49 22.84
C TYR A 120 4.56 -2.95 23.33
N HIS A 121 4.11 -3.88 22.50
CA HIS A 121 4.10 -5.30 22.83
C HIS A 121 5.52 -5.88 23.02
N GLY A 122 6.49 -5.42 22.22
CA GLY A 122 7.88 -5.82 22.38
C GLY A 122 8.48 -5.36 23.72
N PHE A 123 8.15 -4.13 24.12
CA PHE A 123 8.62 -3.55 25.36
C PHE A 123 7.98 -4.22 26.59
N ASP A 124 6.67 -4.45 26.55
CA ASP A 124 5.93 -5.16 27.59
C ASP A 124 6.49 -6.56 27.81
N LYS A 125 6.80 -7.26 26.74
CA LYS A 125 7.41 -8.61 26.82
C LYS A 125 8.83 -8.59 27.41
N LEU A 126 9.62 -7.55 27.13
CA LEU A 126 10.95 -7.38 27.71
C LEU A 126 10.90 -7.15 29.23
N ILE A 127 9.93 -6.40 29.70
CA ILE A 127 9.74 -6.12 31.13
C ILE A 127 9.26 -7.37 31.83
N ASN A 128 8.24 -8.04 31.32
CA ASN A 128 7.67 -9.24 31.93
C ASN A 128 8.59 -10.46 31.82
N ALA A 129 9.50 -10.53 30.84
CA ALA A 129 10.52 -11.57 30.79
C ALA A 129 11.56 -11.45 31.90
N LYS A 130 11.79 -10.25 32.45
CA LYS A 130 12.69 -10.01 33.55
C LYS A 130 12.17 -10.57 34.87
N ASP A 131 10.86 -10.52 35.07
CA ASP A 131 10.21 -11.06 36.28
C ASP A 131 10.28 -12.61 36.34
N ILE A 132 10.38 -13.28 35.20
CA ILE A 132 10.52 -14.77 35.16
C ILE A 132 11.95 -15.21 35.45
N SER A 133 12.95 -14.39 35.11
CA SER A 133 14.36 -14.72 35.42
C SER A 133 14.74 -14.52 36.88
N ASP A 134 13.99 -13.74 37.64
CA ASP A 134 14.14 -13.51 39.07
C ASP A 134 13.44 -14.59 39.94
N LEU A 135 12.68 -15.48 39.31
CA LEU A 135 11.94 -16.58 39.95
C LEU A 135 12.63 -17.96 39.79
N LEU A 136 13.74 -18.02 39.06
CA LEU A 136 14.59 -19.22 38.83
C LEU A 136 15.97 -19.06 39.49
#